data_1b34f92b2edb0b5699d836262fbac24d
#
_entry.id   1b34f92b2edb0b5699d836262fbac24d
#
_cell.length_a   1.000
_cell.length_b   1.000
_cell.length_c   1.000
_cell.angle_alpha   90.00
_cell.angle_beta   90.00
_cell.angle_gamma   90.00
#
_symmetry.space_group_name_H-M   'P 1'
#
loop_
_entity.id
_entity.type
_entity.pdbx_description
1 polymer ?
#
loop_
_entity_poly.entity_id
_entity_poly.type
_entity_poly.pdbx_seq_one_letter_code
_entity_poly.pdbx_strand_id
1 'polypeptide(L)'
;IYGTDDFSSCFSHFDGEDATGSTEEGKGMRTWGSGQQVDVDFMCSMNEKFREDMYLNENGTIEVKMTFNIYSADCNDNADCTNLTISLKKGTLTVATQEFPEMNNDGNDQTINWNIDVDRNMTRWNKSGSEEPVIQIEFSKPGISGIGCGLLFDCDGEFSIYYSNQNDSAVEVLFPVVNKTMPVGNNDDDGVLGGAVSDALPGFGLMAGMSAL
;
A
#
# COMPACT_ATOMS: atom_id res chain seq x y z
N ILE A 1 -5.96 -2.09 -1.96
CA ILE A 1 -6.35 -1.51 -0.67
C ILE A 1 -7.76 -0.96 -0.81
N TYR A 2 -8.59 -1.12 0.20
CA TYR A 2 -9.95 -0.62 0.29
C TYR A 2 -10.25 -0.19 1.72
N GLY A 3 -11.31 0.57 1.94
CA GLY A 3 -11.67 1.09 3.26
C GLY A 3 -13.07 1.64 3.32
N THR A 4 -13.32 2.46 4.30
CA THR A 4 -14.60 3.13 4.53
C THR A 4 -14.54 4.58 4.07
N ASP A 5 -15.70 5.16 3.71
CA ASP A 5 -15.81 6.54 3.24
C ASP A 5 -15.24 7.56 4.23
N ASP A 6 -15.40 7.30 5.53
CA ASP A 6 -14.89 8.16 6.61
C ASP A 6 -13.42 7.89 6.96
N PHE A 7 -12.77 7.01 6.23
CA PHE A 7 -11.38 6.59 6.46
C PHE A 7 -11.11 6.16 7.92
N SER A 8 -12.09 5.54 8.54
CA SER A 8 -11.94 5.02 9.91
C SER A 8 -11.13 3.73 9.97
N SER A 9 -11.07 2.99 8.86
CA SER A 9 -10.29 1.76 8.71
C SER A 9 -9.95 1.49 7.25
N CYS A 10 -8.82 0.87 7.01
CA CYS A 10 -8.44 0.36 5.69
C CYS A 10 -7.97 -1.09 5.77
N PHE A 11 -8.18 -1.80 4.68
CA PHE A 11 -7.87 -3.21 4.54
C PHE A 11 -7.17 -3.49 3.22
N SER A 12 -6.51 -4.61 3.14
CA SER A 12 -5.97 -5.13 1.89
C SER A 12 -6.32 -6.61 1.76
N HIS A 13 -6.38 -7.10 0.53
CA HIS A 13 -6.46 -8.51 0.21
C HIS A 13 -5.64 -8.79 -1.04
N PHE A 14 -5.23 -10.03 -1.22
CA PHE A 14 -4.67 -10.45 -2.50
C PHE A 14 -5.82 -10.54 -3.49
N ASP A 15 -5.69 -9.73 -4.54
CA ASP A 15 -6.68 -9.71 -5.58
C ASP A 15 -6.45 -10.86 -6.55
N GLY A 16 -7.51 -11.66 -6.73
CA GLY A 16 -7.70 -12.49 -7.88
C GLY A 16 -8.69 -11.80 -8.81
N GLU A 17 -9.21 -12.49 -9.79
CA GLU A 17 -10.15 -11.97 -10.78
C GLU A 17 -11.50 -11.51 -10.21
N ASP A 18 -11.75 -11.73 -8.93
CA ASP A 18 -12.99 -11.37 -8.25
C ASP A 18 -12.72 -10.46 -7.06
N ALA A 19 -12.29 -9.26 -7.30
CA ALA A 19 -12.16 -8.20 -6.29
C ALA A 19 -13.48 -7.96 -5.52
N THR A 20 -13.97 -9.02 -4.89
CA THR A 20 -15.25 -9.05 -4.18
C THR A 20 -15.18 -8.35 -2.82
N GLY A 21 -14.02 -7.83 -2.46
CA GLY A 21 -13.81 -7.26 -1.13
C GLY A 21 -14.17 -5.80 -1.00
N SER A 22 -14.19 -5.05 -2.08
CA SER A 22 -14.45 -3.61 -2.03
C SER A 22 -15.85 -3.34 -2.52
N THR A 23 -16.74 -3.11 -1.60
CA THR A 23 -18.05 -2.54 -1.92
C THR A 23 -18.00 -1.04 -2.10
N GLU A 24 -16.88 -0.41 -1.78
CA GLU A 24 -16.73 1.02 -1.78
C GLU A 24 -15.61 1.44 -2.71
N GLU A 25 -16.04 1.77 -3.92
CA GLU A 25 -15.21 2.42 -4.91
C GLU A 25 -15.19 3.91 -4.58
N GLY A 26 -14.01 4.51 -4.57
CA GLY A 26 -13.90 5.92 -4.33
C GLY A 26 -12.71 6.30 -3.47
N LYS A 27 -12.92 7.24 -2.59
CA LYS A 27 -11.92 7.67 -1.61
C LYS A 27 -12.48 7.61 -0.19
N GLY A 28 -11.67 7.14 0.73
CA GLY A 28 -11.88 7.38 2.14
C GLY A 28 -11.33 8.74 2.52
N MET A 29 -12.10 9.52 3.27
CA MET A 29 -11.75 10.88 3.64
C MET A 29 -11.98 11.10 5.13
N ARG A 30 -11.02 11.77 5.77
CA ARG A 30 -11.17 12.26 7.12
C ARG A 30 -10.89 13.76 7.17
N THR A 31 -11.69 14.47 7.95
CA THR A 31 -11.56 15.91 8.12
C THR A 31 -11.23 16.27 9.56
N TRP A 32 -10.53 17.38 9.74
CA TRP A 32 -10.19 17.98 11.02
C TRP A 32 -10.62 19.45 11.00
N GLY A 33 -11.29 19.89 12.04
CA GLY A 33 -11.75 21.27 12.13
C GLY A 33 -10.61 22.29 12.03
N SER A 34 -10.96 23.52 11.67
CA SER A 34 -10.03 24.63 11.49
C SER A 34 -9.02 24.74 12.63
N GLY A 35 -7.73 24.76 12.28
CA GLY A 35 -6.61 24.85 13.22
C GLY A 35 -6.28 23.57 13.98
N GLN A 36 -7.02 22.49 13.79
CA GLN A 36 -6.67 21.19 14.37
C GLN A 36 -5.54 20.53 13.58
N GLN A 37 -4.67 19.82 14.27
CA GLN A 37 -3.63 19.01 13.63
C GLN A 37 -4.27 17.95 12.74
N VAL A 38 -3.85 17.89 11.48
CA VAL A 38 -4.18 16.78 10.58
C VAL A 38 -3.23 15.65 10.90
N ASP A 39 -3.72 14.67 11.63
CA ASP A 39 -2.93 13.59 12.19
C ASP A 39 -3.46 12.23 11.74
N VAL A 40 -2.60 11.46 11.09
CA VAL A 40 -2.91 10.18 10.46
C VAL A 40 -1.88 9.13 10.87
N ASP A 41 -2.36 8.04 11.41
CA ASP A 41 -1.62 6.79 11.62
C ASP A 41 -2.56 5.63 11.34
N PHE A 42 -2.55 5.16 10.10
CA PHE A 42 -3.41 4.07 9.64
C PHE A 42 -2.62 2.84 9.26
N MET A 43 -3.13 1.68 9.64
CA MET A 43 -2.61 0.38 9.27
C MET A 43 -3.63 -0.36 8.40
N CYS A 44 -3.32 -0.48 7.11
CA CYS A 44 -4.09 -1.29 6.18
C CYS A 44 -3.59 -2.74 6.25
N SER A 45 -4.23 -3.54 7.08
CA SER A 45 -3.90 -4.94 7.28
C SER A 45 -4.64 -5.83 6.29
N MET A 46 -4.11 -7.05 6.06
CA MET A 46 -4.82 -8.05 5.26
C MET A 46 -6.15 -8.43 5.92
N ASN A 47 -7.22 -8.44 5.13
CA ASN A 47 -8.54 -8.87 5.59
C ASN A 47 -8.58 -10.39 5.86
N GLU A 48 -7.82 -11.15 5.10
CA GLU A 48 -7.69 -12.60 5.26
C GLU A 48 -6.26 -12.98 5.64
N LYS A 49 -6.14 -14.04 6.43
CA LYS A 49 -4.84 -14.62 6.75
C LYS A 49 -4.32 -15.47 5.59
N PHE A 50 -3.02 -15.55 5.50
CA PHE A 50 -2.35 -16.44 4.56
C PHE A 50 -2.86 -17.89 4.68
N ARG A 51 -3.14 -18.51 3.55
CA ARG A 51 -3.45 -19.96 3.47
C ARG A 51 -2.18 -20.81 3.48
N GLU A 52 -1.08 -20.24 2.97
CA GLU A 52 0.26 -20.84 2.93
C GLU A 52 1.32 -19.73 3.01
N ASP A 53 2.60 -20.11 3.12
CA ASP A 53 3.69 -19.14 3.09
C ASP A 53 3.80 -18.50 1.71
N MET A 54 4.02 -17.19 1.65
CA MET A 54 4.30 -16.46 0.42
C MET A 54 5.82 -16.37 0.21
N TYR A 55 6.26 -16.60 -1.01
CA TYR A 55 7.67 -16.49 -1.39
C TYR A 55 7.83 -15.43 -2.49
N LEU A 56 8.82 -14.56 -2.33
CA LEU A 56 9.15 -13.52 -3.30
C LEU A 56 10.48 -13.80 -3.97
N ASN A 57 10.60 -13.34 -5.22
CA ASN A 57 11.86 -13.35 -5.94
C ASN A 57 12.85 -12.38 -5.28
N GLU A 58 14.02 -12.84 -4.85
CA GLU A 58 15.08 -12.04 -4.22
C GLU A 58 15.62 -10.91 -5.13
N ASN A 59 15.46 -11.02 -6.44
CA ASN A 59 15.84 -9.97 -7.39
C ASN A 59 14.62 -9.23 -7.96
N GLY A 60 13.46 -9.40 -7.33
CA GLY A 60 12.24 -8.74 -7.72
C GLY A 60 12.05 -7.41 -7.01
N THR A 61 11.05 -6.68 -7.44
CA THR A 61 10.67 -5.38 -6.88
C THR A 61 9.21 -5.45 -6.42
N ILE A 62 8.93 -5.02 -5.20
CA ILE A 62 7.57 -4.75 -4.75
C ILE A 62 7.24 -3.34 -5.22
N GLU A 63 6.13 -3.19 -5.95
CA GLU A 63 5.69 -1.91 -6.47
C GLU A 63 4.48 -1.43 -5.66
N VAL A 64 4.59 -0.23 -5.09
CA VAL A 64 3.52 0.43 -4.33
C VAL A 64 3.07 1.66 -5.10
N LYS A 65 1.79 1.69 -5.47
CA LYS A 65 1.15 2.85 -6.09
C LYS A 65 -0.01 3.28 -5.21
N MET A 66 -0.02 4.53 -4.78
CA MET A 66 -1.07 5.09 -3.93
C MET A 66 -1.37 6.53 -4.32
N THR A 67 -2.65 6.90 -4.26
CA THR A 67 -3.11 8.27 -4.55
C THR A 67 -3.72 8.87 -3.29
N PHE A 68 -3.28 10.08 -2.97
CA PHE A 68 -3.70 10.85 -1.82
C PHE A 68 -4.22 12.21 -2.22
N ASN A 69 -5.09 12.76 -1.39
CA ASN A 69 -5.45 14.16 -1.40
C ASN A 69 -5.27 14.69 0.03
N ILE A 70 -4.45 15.71 0.19
CA ILE A 70 -4.08 16.24 1.49
C ILE A 70 -4.32 17.76 1.50
N TYR A 71 -5.06 18.24 2.49
CA TYR A 71 -5.27 19.65 2.71
C TYR A 71 -4.93 20.04 4.15
N SER A 72 -3.82 20.76 4.32
CA SER A 72 -3.28 21.17 5.62
C SER A 72 -2.44 22.45 5.48
N ALA A 73 -2.03 23.03 6.60
CA ALA A 73 -1.07 24.12 6.57
C ALA A 73 0.36 23.59 6.43
N ASP A 74 1.27 24.47 6.01
CA ASP A 74 2.69 24.16 6.01
C ASP A 74 3.26 24.07 7.42
N CYS A 75 4.29 23.25 7.55
CA CYS A 75 5.06 23.15 8.78
C CYS A 75 5.79 24.46 9.08
N ASN A 76 5.79 24.83 10.32
CA ASN A 76 6.60 25.94 10.85
C ASN A 76 7.49 25.42 11.97
N ASP A 77 8.49 26.22 12.37
CA ASP A 77 9.51 25.85 13.34
C ASP A 77 8.98 25.41 14.73
N ASN A 78 7.70 25.64 15.01
CA ASN A 78 7.07 25.31 16.29
C ASN A 78 6.01 24.19 16.18
N ALA A 79 5.83 23.61 15.01
CA ALA A 79 4.84 22.56 14.80
C ALA A 79 5.49 21.18 14.81
N ASP A 80 4.83 20.23 15.45
CA ASP A 80 5.16 18.82 15.26
C ASP A 80 4.69 18.38 13.88
N CYS A 81 5.63 18.02 13.03
CA CYS A 81 5.35 17.65 11.65
C CYS A 81 5.96 16.29 11.31
N THR A 82 5.16 15.50 10.62
CA THR A 82 5.59 14.27 9.97
C THR A 82 5.14 14.34 8.52
N ASN A 83 6.08 14.31 7.57
CA ASN A 83 5.73 14.18 6.16
C ASN A 83 5.04 12.85 5.89
N LEU A 84 4.34 12.76 4.77
CA LEU A 84 3.74 11.49 4.37
C LEU A 84 4.81 10.41 4.38
N THR A 85 4.64 9.44 5.25
CA THR A 85 5.55 8.30 5.43
C THR A 85 4.77 7.02 5.25
N ILE A 86 5.24 6.15 4.37
CA ILE A 86 4.63 4.86 4.10
C ILE A 86 5.61 3.78 4.50
N SER A 87 5.14 2.83 5.28
CA SER A 87 5.90 1.65 5.69
C SER A 87 5.23 0.38 5.22
N LEU A 88 6.01 -0.50 4.59
CA LEU A 88 5.65 -1.89 4.37
C LEU A 88 6.10 -2.71 5.58
N LYS A 89 5.16 -3.45 6.13
CA LYS A 89 5.43 -4.32 7.28
C LYS A 89 5.14 -5.78 6.92
N LYS A 90 5.92 -6.65 7.48
CA LYS A 90 5.78 -8.10 7.46
C LYS A 90 5.24 -8.50 8.84
N GLY A 91 3.92 -8.63 8.95
CA GLY A 91 3.25 -8.68 10.24
C GLY A 91 3.51 -7.42 11.07
N THR A 92 4.25 -7.55 12.16
CA THR A 92 4.62 -6.41 13.01
C THR A 92 5.98 -5.79 12.68
N LEU A 93 6.79 -6.46 11.85
CA LEU A 93 8.13 -6.02 11.50
C LEU A 93 8.10 -5.09 10.29
N THR A 94 8.56 -3.86 10.44
CA THR A 94 8.78 -2.95 9.32
C THR A 94 9.94 -3.44 8.46
N VAL A 95 9.70 -3.69 7.18
CA VAL A 95 10.70 -4.19 6.21
C VAL A 95 11.16 -3.12 5.23
N ALA A 96 10.33 -2.11 4.98
CA ALA A 96 10.71 -0.94 4.19
C ALA A 96 9.92 0.28 4.65
N THR A 97 10.52 1.46 4.52
CA THR A 97 9.87 2.75 4.83
C THR A 97 10.35 3.80 3.84
N GLN A 98 9.44 4.62 3.38
CA GLN A 98 9.73 5.76 2.51
C GLN A 98 8.97 6.98 2.99
N GLU A 99 9.68 8.08 3.15
CA GLU A 99 9.13 9.42 3.37
C GLU A 99 8.96 10.14 2.03
N PHE A 100 7.87 10.90 1.91
CA PHE A 100 7.52 11.67 0.71
C PHE A 100 7.39 13.16 1.07
N PRO A 101 8.51 13.87 1.26
CA PRO A 101 8.50 15.27 1.67
C PRO A 101 7.92 16.21 0.62
N GLU A 102 7.95 15.80 -0.66
CA GLU A 102 7.44 16.58 -1.79
C GLU A 102 5.90 16.51 -1.94
N MET A 103 5.21 15.78 -1.05
CA MET A 103 3.75 15.75 -1.10
C MET A 103 3.17 17.12 -0.79
N ASN A 104 2.40 17.65 -1.76
CA ASN A 104 1.66 18.88 -1.57
C ASN A 104 0.54 18.69 -0.55
N ASN A 105 0.17 19.76 0.09
CA ASN A 105 -0.93 19.82 1.05
C ASN A 105 -1.99 20.86 0.65
N ASP A 106 -2.15 21.05 -0.66
CA ASP A 106 -3.02 22.05 -1.29
C ASP A 106 -4.40 21.53 -1.70
N GLY A 107 -4.74 20.28 -1.33
CA GLY A 107 -6.01 19.65 -1.65
C GLY A 107 -6.09 19.08 -3.07
N ASN A 108 -4.97 18.96 -3.77
CA ASN A 108 -4.92 18.32 -5.07
C ASN A 108 -4.51 16.85 -4.96
N ASP A 109 -5.05 16.04 -5.84
CA ASP A 109 -4.70 14.61 -5.90
C ASP A 109 -3.26 14.42 -6.35
N GLN A 110 -2.54 13.54 -5.65
CA GLN A 110 -1.17 13.18 -5.98
C GLN A 110 -0.97 11.67 -5.84
N THR A 111 -0.33 11.10 -6.87
CA THR A 111 0.00 9.68 -6.88
C THR A 111 1.48 9.49 -6.59
N ILE A 112 1.78 8.65 -5.62
CA ILE A 112 3.12 8.15 -5.38
C ILE A 112 3.34 6.82 -6.09
N ASN A 113 4.59 6.57 -6.48
CA ASN A 113 5.07 5.28 -6.95
C ASN A 113 6.34 4.96 -6.17
N TRP A 114 6.32 3.88 -5.42
CA TRP A 114 7.42 3.45 -4.58
C TRP A 114 7.83 2.04 -4.92
N ASN A 115 9.08 1.86 -5.33
CA ASN A 115 9.67 0.59 -5.67
C ASN A 115 10.57 0.13 -4.52
N ILE A 116 10.33 -1.09 -4.04
CA ILE A 116 11.06 -1.71 -2.94
C ILE A 116 11.77 -2.94 -3.47
N ASP A 117 13.09 -2.92 -3.48
CA ASP A 117 13.88 -4.09 -3.84
C ASP A 117 13.73 -5.19 -2.78
N VAL A 118 13.42 -6.39 -3.23
CA VAL A 118 13.24 -7.54 -2.35
C VAL A 118 14.61 -8.02 -1.85
N ASP A 119 14.87 -7.78 -0.58
CA ASP A 119 16.05 -8.32 0.09
C ASP A 119 15.82 -9.75 0.61
N ARG A 120 16.88 -10.38 1.10
CA ARG A 120 16.83 -11.76 1.62
C ARG A 120 15.82 -11.93 2.77
N ASN A 121 15.56 -10.90 3.57
CA ASN A 121 14.64 -10.97 4.70
C ASN A 121 13.18 -10.91 4.24
N MET A 122 12.95 -10.39 3.05
CA MET A 122 11.63 -10.28 2.42
C MET A 122 11.28 -11.46 1.51
N THR A 123 12.19 -12.40 1.27
CA THR A 123 11.94 -13.52 0.33
C THR A 123 10.90 -14.52 0.81
N ARG A 124 10.63 -14.61 2.10
CA ARG A 124 9.63 -15.51 2.68
C ARG A 124 8.77 -14.78 3.68
N TRP A 125 7.47 -14.92 3.53
CA TRP A 125 6.44 -14.39 4.44
C TRP A 125 5.67 -15.56 5.02
N ASN A 126 5.74 -15.73 6.32
CA ASN A 126 5.40 -16.98 7.00
C ASN A 126 3.97 -16.93 7.55
N LYS A 127 3.12 -17.85 7.11
CA LYS A 127 1.76 -18.03 7.62
C LYS A 127 1.71 -18.26 9.13
N SER A 128 2.57 -19.14 9.64
CA SER A 128 2.57 -19.49 11.08
C SER A 128 3.08 -18.35 11.97
N GLY A 129 3.80 -17.39 11.40
CA GLY A 129 4.27 -16.17 12.05
C GLY A 129 3.30 -15.01 11.98
N SER A 130 2.16 -15.16 11.28
CA SER A 130 1.24 -14.05 10.98
C SER A 130 1.98 -12.88 10.33
N GLU A 131 2.76 -13.19 9.29
CA GLU A 131 3.58 -12.22 8.56
C GLU A 131 2.86 -11.67 7.33
N GLU A 132 1.54 -11.52 7.40
CA GLU A 132 0.77 -10.88 6.34
C GLU A 132 1.26 -9.46 6.08
N PRO A 133 1.24 -8.98 4.82
CA PRO A 133 1.59 -7.61 4.50
C PRO A 133 0.68 -6.60 5.18
N VAL A 134 1.29 -5.57 5.74
CA VAL A 134 0.58 -4.40 6.30
C VAL A 134 1.22 -3.15 5.71
N ILE A 135 0.39 -2.24 5.20
CA ILE A 135 0.81 -0.90 4.82
C ILE A 135 0.44 0.05 5.97
N GLN A 136 1.44 0.69 6.54
CA GLN A 136 1.23 1.79 7.50
C GLN A 136 1.40 3.11 6.78
N ILE A 137 0.51 4.05 7.06
CA ILE A 137 0.48 5.40 6.49
C ILE A 137 0.50 6.37 7.67
N GLU A 138 1.54 7.20 7.72
CA GLU A 138 1.74 8.20 8.77
C GLU A 138 1.86 9.59 8.15
N PHE A 139 1.17 10.56 8.73
CA PHE A 139 1.24 11.96 8.32
C PHE A 139 0.78 12.84 9.47
N SER A 140 1.48 13.95 9.70
CA SER A 140 1.06 14.92 10.70
C SER A 140 1.50 16.31 10.29
N LYS A 141 0.55 17.22 10.05
CA LYS A 141 0.81 18.65 9.78
C LYS A 141 -0.23 19.53 10.47
N PRO A 142 0.09 20.81 10.73
CA PRO A 142 -0.84 21.75 11.29
C PRO A 142 -2.10 21.91 10.43
N GLY A 143 -3.25 22.10 11.04
CA GLY A 143 -4.44 22.49 10.32
C GLY A 143 -4.40 23.96 9.91
N ILE A 144 -5.20 24.28 8.90
CA ILE A 144 -5.31 25.65 8.40
C ILE A 144 -6.02 26.51 9.45
N SER A 145 -5.42 27.66 9.75
CA SER A 145 -6.00 28.61 10.68
C SER A 145 -5.83 30.04 10.15
N GLY A 146 -6.80 30.91 10.40
CA GLY A 146 -6.70 32.30 9.95
C GLY A 146 -7.94 33.12 10.26
N ILE A 147 -7.82 34.44 10.04
CA ILE A 147 -8.96 35.37 10.17
C ILE A 147 -9.95 35.07 9.02
N GLY A 148 -11.14 34.63 9.38
CA GLY A 148 -12.19 34.27 8.42
C GLY A 148 -12.45 32.77 8.27
N CYS A 149 -11.60 31.92 8.84
CA CYS A 149 -11.88 30.48 8.93
C CYS A 149 -13.18 30.23 9.70
N GLY A 150 -14.05 29.39 9.14
CA GLY A 150 -15.35 29.07 9.72
C GLY A 150 -16.44 30.13 9.58
N LEU A 151 -16.11 31.35 9.15
CA LEU A 151 -17.10 32.41 8.88
C LEU A 151 -17.22 32.76 7.39
N LEU A 152 -16.10 32.78 6.68
CA LEU A 152 -16.04 33.17 5.27
C LEU A 152 -15.44 32.07 4.38
N PHE A 153 -14.60 31.21 4.96
CA PHE A 153 -13.90 30.15 4.27
C PHE A 153 -13.98 28.87 5.10
N ASP A 154 -14.10 27.76 4.41
CA ASP A 154 -13.87 26.44 4.99
C ASP A 154 -12.35 26.23 5.12
N CYS A 155 -11.90 26.01 6.36
CA CYS A 155 -10.48 25.80 6.68
C CYS A 155 -10.26 24.44 7.36
N ASP A 156 -11.18 23.51 7.15
CA ASP A 156 -11.03 22.17 7.68
C ASP A 156 -9.88 21.47 6.97
N GLY A 157 -9.01 20.84 7.75
CA GLY A 157 -7.96 19.99 7.21
C GLY A 157 -8.56 18.71 6.66
N GLU A 158 -7.96 18.15 5.61
CA GLU A 158 -8.43 16.92 4.97
C GLU A 158 -7.28 15.98 4.69
N PHE A 159 -7.52 14.68 4.87
CA PHE A 159 -6.68 13.62 4.37
C PHE A 159 -7.56 12.56 3.71
N SER A 160 -7.28 12.28 2.46
CA SER A 160 -8.00 11.29 1.67
C SER A 160 -7.03 10.30 1.04
N ILE A 161 -7.47 9.04 0.96
CA ILE A 161 -6.81 7.98 0.19
C ILE A 161 -7.81 7.41 -0.81
N TYR A 162 -7.37 7.20 -2.04
CA TYR A 162 -8.19 6.54 -3.06
C TYR A 162 -8.12 5.03 -2.90
N TYR A 163 -9.27 4.37 -3.04
CA TYR A 163 -9.37 2.91 -3.01
C TYR A 163 -9.38 2.33 -4.42
N SER A 164 -8.98 1.06 -4.55
CA SER A 164 -8.80 0.38 -5.82
C SER A 164 -10.06 0.40 -6.71
N ASN A 165 -9.85 0.33 -8.00
CA ASN A 165 -10.78 0.20 -9.12
C ASN A 165 -11.39 1.49 -9.69
N GLN A 166 -10.98 2.66 -9.26
CA GLN A 166 -11.40 3.88 -9.96
C GLN A 166 -10.26 4.40 -10.84
N ASN A 167 -10.25 3.95 -12.10
CA ASN A 167 -9.39 4.48 -13.17
C ASN A 167 -7.89 4.53 -12.82
N ASP A 168 -7.23 5.63 -13.18
CA ASP A 168 -5.79 5.85 -13.00
C ASP A 168 -5.36 6.09 -11.53
N SER A 169 -6.32 6.18 -10.61
CA SER A 169 -6.11 6.43 -9.17
C SER A 169 -6.05 5.15 -8.34
N ALA A 170 -5.91 3.98 -8.97
CA ALA A 170 -5.85 2.71 -8.27
C ALA A 170 -4.74 2.70 -7.20
N VAL A 171 -5.07 2.15 -6.05
CA VAL A 171 -4.11 1.89 -4.98
C VAL A 171 -3.72 0.42 -5.04
N GLU A 172 -2.49 0.17 -5.43
CA GLU A 172 -1.97 -1.16 -5.68
C GLU A 172 -0.68 -1.41 -4.92
N VAL A 173 -0.50 -2.65 -4.47
CA VAL A 173 0.80 -3.16 -4.01
C VAL A 173 1.04 -4.48 -4.73
N LEU A 174 2.00 -4.50 -5.63
CA LEU A 174 2.35 -5.65 -6.44
C LEU A 174 3.56 -6.37 -5.85
N PHE A 175 3.42 -7.66 -5.58
CA PHE A 175 4.48 -8.49 -5.03
C PHE A 175 5.03 -9.42 -6.11
N PRO A 176 6.37 -9.55 -6.27
CA PRO A 176 7.00 -10.48 -7.22
C PRO A 176 6.97 -11.93 -6.66
N VAL A 177 5.77 -12.50 -6.55
CA VAL A 177 5.56 -13.83 -5.97
C VAL A 177 6.15 -14.92 -6.86
N VAL A 178 6.85 -15.88 -6.25
CA VAL A 178 7.40 -17.05 -6.92
C VAL A 178 6.81 -18.34 -6.38
N ASN A 179 6.67 -19.34 -7.26
CA ASN A 179 6.16 -20.64 -6.85
C ASN A 179 7.25 -21.44 -6.09
N LYS A 180 6.90 -22.07 -4.99
CA LYS A 180 7.78 -22.82 -4.08
C LYS A 180 8.54 -23.98 -4.75
N THR A 181 8.11 -24.39 -5.95
CA THR A 181 8.65 -25.57 -6.64
C THR A 181 9.93 -25.36 -7.42
N MET A 182 10.49 -24.13 -7.44
CA MET A 182 11.81 -23.94 -8.02
C MET A 182 12.87 -24.20 -6.96
N PRO A 183 13.67 -25.27 -7.07
CA PRO A 183 14.83 -25.43 -6.21
C PRO A 183 15.77 -24.28 -6.45
N VAL A 184 16.10 -23.54 -5.41
CA VAL A 184 17.29 -22.68 -5.40
C VAL A 184 18.45 -23.57 -5.79
N GLY A 185 19.06 -23.33 -6.96
CA GLY A 185 20.07 -24.19 -7.53
C GLY A 185 21.24 -24.39 -6.58
N ASN A 186 21.32 -25.57 -5.99
CA ASN A 186 22.60 -26.13 -5.65
C ASN A 186 23.24 -26.55 -6.99
N ASN A 187 24.28 -25.85 -7.40
CA ASN A 187 25.21 -26.34 -8.40
C ASN A 187 25.86 -27.61 -7.87
N ASP A 188 25.30 -28.75 -8.19
CA ASP A 188 26.02 -30.00 -8.30
C ASP A 188 25.32 -30.86 -9.36
N ASP A 189 26.12 -31.24 -10.35
CA ASP A 189 25.82 -32.07 -11.51
C ASP A 189 24.79 -33.18 -11.23
N ASP A 190 23.77 -33.28 -12.06
CA ASP A 190 23.51 -34.42 -12.93
C ASP A 190 22.13 -34.25 -13.61
N GLY A 191 22.15 -34.37 -14.94
CA GLY A 191 20.98 -34.17 -15.78
C GLY A 191 19.89 -35.23 -15.54
N VAL A 192 18.65 -34.75 -15.46
CA VAL A 192 17.49 -35.44 -16.02
C VAL A 192 16.43 -34.42 -16.40
N LEU A 193 16.09 -34.41 -17.68
CA LEU A 193 14.91 -33.79 -18.28
C LEU A 193 13.63 -34.39 -17.62
N GLY A 194 12.76 -33.57 -17.10
CA GLY A 194 11.48 -34.05 -16.58
C GLY A 194 10.45 -32.95 -16.42
N GLY A 195 9.62 -32.79 -17.45
CA GLY A 195 8.18 -32.52 -17.36
C GLY A 195 7.71 -31.29 -16.58
N ALA A 196 7.33 -30.27 -17.34
CA ALA A 196 6.43 -29.23 -16.85
C ALA A 196 5.11 -29.86 -16.41
N VAL A 197 4.80 -29.79 -15.11
CA VAL A 197 3.45 -29.97 -14.61
C VAL A 197 2.94 -28.59 -14.17
N SER A 198 2.05 -28.08 -15.00
CA SER A 198 1.23 -26.92 -14.68
C SER A 198 0.12 -27.38 -13.73
N ASP A 199 0.36 -27.32 -12.42
CA ASP A 199 -0.74 -27.30 -11.46
C ASP A 199 -0.96 -25.82 -11.08
N ALA A 200 -2.00 -25.28 -11.66
CA ALA A 200 -2.48 -23.94 -11.35
C ALA A 200 -2.90 -23.93 -9.87
N LEU A 201 -2.24 -23.13 -9.07
CA LEU A 201 -2.70 -22.78 -7.73
C LEU A 201 -4.04 -22.06 -7.88
N PRO A 202 -5.09 -22.43 -7.16
CA PRO A 202 -6.33 -21.69 -7.15
C PRO A 202 -6.08 -20.35 -6.44
N GLY A 203 -6.07 -19.28 -7.19
CA GLY A 203 -6.05 -17.92 -6.65
C GLY A 203 -4.92 -16.99 -7.13
N PHE A 204 -4.02 -17.43 -8.01
CA PHE A 204 -3.00 -16.54 -8.58
C PHE A 204 -3.12 -16.54 -10.11
N GLY A 205 -3.87 -15.58 -10.64
CA GLY A 205 -3.97 -15.36 -12.06
C GLY A 205 -2.66 -14.81 -12.63
N LEU A 206 -1.98 -15.64 -13.42
CA LEU A 206 -0.83 -15.22 -14.22
C LEU A 206 -1.37 -14.46 -15.43
N MET A 207 -1.33 -13.14 -15.41
CA MET A 207 -1.54 -12.32 -16.61
C MET A 207 -0.30 -12.41 -17.51
N ALA A 208 -0.25 -13.46 -18.32
CA ALA A 208 0.66 -13.51 -19.44
C ALA A 208 0.07 -12.63 -20.56
N GLY A 209 0.54 -11.40 -20.68
CA GLY A 209 0.26 -10.53 -21.81
C GLY A 209 0.84 -11.12 -23.08
N MET A 210 0.02 -11.73 -23.91
CA MET A 210 0.35 -12.03 -25.29
C MET A 210 0.05 -10.81 -26.17
N SER A 211 1.09 -10.02 -26.45
CA SER A 211 1.09 -9.15 -27.61
C SER A 211 1.32 -10.01 -28.86
N ALA A 212 0.33 -10.10 -29.72
CA ALA A 212 0.49 -10.62 -31.07
C ALA A 212 -0.27 -9.74 -32.06
N LEU A 213 0.52 -9.05 -32.93
CA LEU A 213 0.19 -8.48 -34.25
C LEU A 213 -0.87 -7.38 -34.31
#